data_7eb61cdeb914e7307ec4b6872b236f1e
#
_entry.id   7eb61cdeb914e7307ec4b6872b236f1e
#
_cell.length_a   1.000
_cell.length_b   1.000
_cell.length_c   1.000
_cell.angle_alpha   90.00
_cell.angle_beta   90.00
_cell.angle_gamma   90.00
#
_symmetry.space_group_name_H-M   'P 1'
#
loop_
_entity.id
_entity.type
_entity.pdbx_description
1 polymer ?
#
loop_
_entity_poly.entity_id
_entity_poly.type
_entity_poly.pdbx_seq_one_letter_code
_entity_poly.pdbx_strand_id
1 'polypeptide(L)'
;MVGMGCSALDSPPEELLREVVERYAMSYPISARRLAGGYANDVFRLEQVDAPIVLHLKHPPADADSMDWEHRLLIELSVHLPEVLPPVPAIDGSTWFWFRGRPVWLVPWAPGGPARPADRRAVATVLGRLHSCPAGVASRPHHARLLHLPLPPVRQLPTALAPWQTAIGDGRAELTSLVRWLERERRPVTGITHNDIFPGNVLVHHGQVTAVLDWEEAEIDWQVWDLASSLWPFCAQGERLDDQAMGEFLAAYRAAGGPVPPDEDDLIVPLIRARLLLEVLRAPTDRDPRWDHQLANLRAHATLSAGG
;
A
#
# COMPACT_ATOMS: atom_id res chain seq x y z
N MET A 1 -13.90 24.49 2.38
CA MET A 1 -15.15 23.73 2.17
C MET A 1 -15.00 22.46 2.99
N VAL A 2 -15.90 22.26 3.96
CA VAL A 2 -15.89 21.09 4.84
C VAL A 2 -16.23 19.89 3.98
N GLY A 3 -15.29 18.94 3.83
CA GLY A 3 -15.53 17.70 3.13
C GLY A 3 -16.68 16.95 3.81
N MET A 4 -17.78 16.79 3.08
CA MET A 4 -18.82 15.83 3.47
C MET A 4 -18.16 14.46 3.50
N GLY A 5 -17.96 13.93 4.69
CA GLY A 5 -17.50 12.56 4.87
C GLY A 5 -18.45 11.64 4.13
N CYS A 6 -17.96 10.98 3.09
CA CYS A 6 -18.72 9.95 2.40
C CYS A 6 -18.92 8.82 3.41
N SER A 7 -20.14 8.64 3.90
CA SER A 7 -20.44 7.52 4.80
C SER A 7 -20.25 6.23 3.99
N ALA A 8 -19.49 5.31 4.58
CA ALA A 8 -19.27 4.00 4.00
C ALA A 8 -20.61 3.29 3.70
N LEU A 9 -20.71 2.68 2.53
CA LEU A 9 -21.92 1.98 2.10
C LEU A 9 -21.95 0.56 2.69
N ASP A 10 -23.07 0.15 3.27
CA ASP A 10 -23.26 -1.21 3.76
C ASP A 10 -23.47 -2.23 2.62
N SER A 11 -24.05 -1.76 1.50
CA SER A 11 -24.26 -2.53 0.28
C SER A 11 -24.12 -1.64 -0.96
N PRO A 12 -23.74 -2.20 -2.12
CA PRO A 12 -23.70 -1.42 -3.35
C PRO A 12 -25.13 -1.00 -3.75
N PRO A 13 -25.32 0.24 -4.25
CA PRO A 13 -26.62 0.67 -4.77
C PRO A 13 -27.10 -0.23 -5.90
N GLU A 14 -28.41 -0.50 -5.94
CA GLU A 14 -28.98 -1.37 -6.98
C GLU A 14 -28.72 -0.84 -8.41
N GLU A 15 -28.74 0.48 -8.58
CA GLU A 15 -28.39 1.12 -9.87
C GLU A 15 -26.96 0.82 -10.29
N LEU A 16 -26.01 0.81 -9.33
CA LEU A 16 -24.62 0.46 -9.59
C LEU A 16 -24.52 -1.02 -10.03
N LEU A 17 -25.24 -1.92 -9.35
CA LEU A 17 -25.22 -3.33 -9.72
C LEU A 17 -25.79 -3.57 -11.12
N ARG A 18 -26.86 -2.86 -11.53
CA ARG A 18 -27.39 -2.93 -12.89
C ARG A 18 -26.37 -2.45 -13.92
N GLU A 19 -25.72 -1.31 -13.68
CA GLU A 19 -24.69 -0.78 -14.57
C GLU A 19 -23.50 -1.74 -14.70
N VAL A 20 -23.06 -2.35 -13.60
CA VAL A 20 -22.00 -3.38 -13.61
C VAL A 20 -22.42 -4.58 -14.47
N VAL A 21 -23.63 -5.11 -14.26
CA VAL A 21 -24.17 -6.26 -15.03
C VAL A 21 -24.18 -5.97 -16.53
N GLU A 22 -24.63 -4.78 -16.94
CA GLU A 22 -24.68 -4.36 -18.33
C GLU A 22 -23.29 -4.20 -18.93
N ARG A 23 -22.38 -3.50 -18.24
CA ARG A 23 -21.03 -3.20 -18.75
C ARG A 23 -20.15 -4.43 -18.88
N TYR A 24 -20.30 -5.39 -17.98
CA TYR A 24 -19.43 -6.57 -17.92
C TYR A 24 -20.11 -7.84 -18.48
N ALA A 25 -21.32 -7.74 -19.03
CA ALA A 25 -22.13 -8.86 -19.52
C ALA A 25 -22.25 -10.01 -18.50
N MET A 26 -22.44 -9.66 -17.23
CA MET A 26 -22.49 -10.60 -16.13
C MET A 26 -23.92 -10.97 -15.77
N SER A 27 -24.09 -12.14 -15.12
CA SER A 27 -25.33 -12.44 -14.42
C SER A 27 -25.52 -11.50 -13.23
N TYR A 28 -26.76 -11.16 -12.91
CA TYR A 28 -27.02 -10.39 -11.69
C TYR A 28 -26.50 -11.15 -10.46
N PRO A 29 -25.76 -10.50 -9.53
CA PRO A 29 -25.17 -11.19 -8.41
C PRO A 29 -26.25 -11.78 -7.49
N ILE A 30 -26.02 -12.99 -7.00
CA ILE A 30 -26.90 -13.69 -6.07
C ILE A 30 -26.95 -12.92 -4.72
N SER A 31 -25.81 -12.40 -4.31
CA SER A 31 -25.68 -11.54 -3.15
C SER A 31 -24.46 -10.62 -3.26
N ALA A 32 -24.48 -9.53 -2.51
CA ALA A 32 -23.36 -8.61 -2.37
C ALA A 32 -23.04 -8.43 -0.88
N ARG A 33 -21.79 -8.60 -0.50
CA ARG A 33 -21.34 -8.46 0.88
C ARG A 33 -20.17 -7.48 0.95
N ARG A 34 -20.29 -6.45 1.84
CA ARG A 34 -19.18 -5.57 2.12
C ARG A 34 -17.99 -6.34 2.70
N LEU A 35 -16.80 -6.07 2.21
CA LEU A 35 -15.56 -6.56 2.77
C LEU A 35 -15.03 -5.58 3.81
N ALA A 36 -14.46 -6.11 4.89
CA ALA A 36 -13.77 -5.32 5.90
C ALA A 36 -12.42 -4.83 5.32
N GLY A 37 -12.02 -3.62 5.67
CA GLY A 37 -10.82 -2.96 5.14
C GLY A 37 -11.20 -1.91 4.08
N GLY A 38 -10.21 -1.17 3.58
CA GLY A 38 -10.43 -0.14 2.56
C GLY A 38 -10.90 1.19 3.16
N TYR A 39 -9.94 1.99 3.67
CA TYR A 39 -10.24 3.38 4.07
C TYR A 39 -10.52 4.27 2.86
N ALA A 40 -9.91 3.96 1.72
CA ALA A 40 -10.00 4.72 0.48
C ALA A 40 -11.13 4.23 -0.45
N ASN A 41 -11.68 3.03 -0.21
CA ASN A 41 -12.63 2.38 -1.11
C ASN A 41 -13.78 1.72 -0.33
N ASP A 42 -15.00 1.74 -0.91
CA ASP A 42 -16.03 0.77 -0.55
C ASP A 42 -15.80 -0.50 -1.38
N VAL A 43 -15.60 -1.64 -0.73
CA VAL A 43 -15.26 -2.90 -1.40
C VAL A 43 -16.32 -3.95 -1.10
N PHE A 44 -16.83 -4.59 -2.15
CA PHE A 44 -17.88 -5.58 -2.03
C PHE A 44 -17.52 -6.88 -2.76
N ARG A 45 -17.71 -7.99 -2.10
CA ARG A 45 -17.70 -9.29 -2.75
C ARG A 45 -19.09 -9.55 -3.35
N LEU A 46 -19.13 -9.77 -4.66
CA LEU A 46 -20.33 -10.16 -5.38
C LEU A 46 -20.28 -11.67 -5.62
N GLU A 47 -21.30 -12.39 -5.12
CA GLU A 47 -21.45 -13.81 -5.40
C GLU A 47 -22.08 -13.99 -6.78
N GLN A 48 -21.41 -14.73 -7.64
CA GLN A 48 -21.83 -15.04 -8.99
C GLN A 48 -22.06 -16.57 -9.12
N VAL A 49 -22.72 -16.99 -10.20
CA VAL A 49 -22.95 -18.42 -10.48
C VAL A 49 -21.62 -19.16 -10.69
N ASP A 50 -20.70 -18.55 -11.43
CA ASP A 50 -19.44 -19.20 -11.82
C ASP A 50 -18.34 -19.00 -10.76
N ALA A 51 -18.03 -17.74 -10.42
CA ALA A 51 -17.02 -17.41 -9.43
C ALA A 51 -17.32 -16.04 -8.81
N PRO A 52 -17.01 -15.84 -7.53
CA PRO A 52 -17.16 -14.53 -6.91
C PRO A 52 -16.20 -13.52 -7.51
N ILE A 53 -16.63 -12.25 -7.53
CA ILE A 53 -15.85 -11.12 -8.02
C ILE A 53 -15.87 -10.01 -6.97
N VAL A 54 -14.88 -9.13 -7.00
CA VAL A 54 -14.78 -7.99 -6.08
C VAL A 54 -15.07 -6.70 -6.83
N LEU A 55 -16.06 -5.96 -6.34
CA LEU A 55 -16.43 -4.63 -6.80
C LEU A 55 -15.76 -3.59 -5.90
N HIS A 56 -15.03 -2.67 -6.51
CA HIS A 56 -14.45 -1.51 -5.86
C HIS A 56 -15.20 -0.24 -6.27
N LEU A 57 -15.40 0.65 -5.31
CA LEU A 57 -15.97 1.98 -5.50
C LEU A 57 -15.09 2.98 -4.73
N LYS A 58 -14.23 3.70 -5.43
CA LYS A 58 -13.22 4.60 -4.83
C LYS A 58 -13.85 5.84 -4.21
N HIS A 59 -13.34 6.26 -3.06
CA HIS A 59 -13.72 7.53 -2.46
C HIS A 59 -13.01 8.70 -3.15
N PRO A 60 -13.66 9.88 -3.26
CA PRO A 60 -13.01 11.09 -3.76
C PRO A 60 -11.89 11.57 -2.80
N PRO A 61 -10.86 12.27 -3.30
CA PRO A 61 -10.66 12.62 -4.70
C PRO A 61 -10.13 11.45 -5.52
N ALA A 62 -10.49 11.40 -6.80
CA ALA A 62 -9.99 10.41 -7.74
C ALA A 62 -9.65 11.10 -9.07
N ASP A 63 -8.60 10.65 -9.70
CA ASP A 63 -8.01 11.19 -10.92
C ASP A 63 -7.93 10.10 -11.98
N ALA A 64 -8.43 10.39 -13.18
CA ALA A 64 -8.53 9.44 -14.28
C ALA A 64 -7.15 8.93 -14.74
N ASP A 65 -6.16 9.83 -14.85
CA ASP A 65 -4.82 9.47 -15.31
C ASP A 65 -4.13 8.50 -14.34
N SER A 66 -4.36 8.70 -13.03
CA SER A 66 -3.88 7.78 -11.98
C SER A 66 -4.57 6.43 -12.05
N MET A 67 -5.89 6.37 -12.28
CA MET A 67 -6.62 5.12 -12.46
C MET A 67 -6.13 4.34 -13.68
N ASP A 68 -5.95 5.02 -14.81
CA ASP A 68 -5.46 4.40 -16.04
C ASP A 68 -4.02 3.90 -15.88
N TRP A 69 -3.18 4.62 -15.14
CA TRP A 69 -1.82 4.20 -14.85
C TRP A 69 -1.80 2.95 -13.97
N GLU A 70 -2.56 2.96 -12.86
CA GLU A 70 -2.63 1.85 -11.92
C GLU A 70 -3.15 0.58 -12.61
N HIS A 71 -4.22 0.67 -13.39
CA HIS A 71 -4.78 -0.47 -14.09
C HIS A 71 -3.84 -1.05 -15.16
N ARG A 72 -3.11 -0.19 -15.89
CA ARG A 72 -2.07 -0.64 -16.83
C ARG A 72 -0.94 -1.37 -16.10
N LEU A 73 -0.49 -0.84 -14.95
CA LEU A 73 0.51 -1.49 -14.11
C LEU A 73 0.04 -2.88 -13.66
N LEU A 74 -1.19 -2.99 -13.14
CA LEU A 74 -1.73 -4.27 -12.67
C LEU A 74 -1.86 -5.30 -13.80
N ILE A 75 -2.30 -4.90 -14.98
CA ILE A 75 -2.38 -5.77 -16.16
C ILE A 75 -0.99 -6.28 -16.56
N GLU A 76 0.00 -5.38 -16.60
CA GLU A 76 1.38 -5.75 -16.94
C GLU A 76 2.00 -6.70 -15.90
N LEU A 77 1.87 -6.36 -14.61
CA LEU A 77 2.41 -7.18 -13.53
C LEU A 77 1.76 -8.56 -13.44
N SER A 78 0.46 -8.68 -13.70
CA SER A 78 -0.27 -9.94 -13.61
C SER A 78 0.25 -11.02 -14.57
N VAL A 79 0.95 -10.62 -15.64
CA VAL A 79 1.60 -11.55 -16.57
C VAL A 79 2.77 -12.29 -15.89
N HIS A 80 3.43 -11.65 -14.92
CA HIS A 80 4.61 -12.16 -14.24
C HIS A 80 4.35 -12.63 -12.81
N LEU A 81 3.31 -12.07 -12.18
CA LEU A 81 2.96 -12.25 -10.77
C LEU A 81 1.49 -12.64 -10.65
N PRO A 82 1.16 -13.92 -10.47
CA PRO A 82 -0.22 -14.36 -10.30
C PRO A 82 -0.88 -13.83 -9.03
N GLU A 83 -0.10 -13.29 -8.09
CA GLU A 83 -0.58 -12.63 -6.88
C GLU A 83 -1.08 -11.19 -7.14
N VAL A 84 -0.87 -10.66 -8.33
CA VAL A 84 -1.43 -9.37 -8.77
C VAL A 84 -2.73 -9.62 -9.50
N LEU A 85 -3.82 -9.08 -8.98
CA LEU A 85 -5.16 -9.25 -9.56
C LEU A 85 -5.43 -8.14 -10.58
N PRO A 86 -5.42 -8.45 -11.89
CA PRO A 86 -5.72 -7.43 -12.90
C PRO A 86 -7.19 -7.03 -12.84
N PRO A 87 -7.53 -5.77 -13.18
CA PRO A 87 -8.92 -5.37 -13.33
C PRO A 87 -9.58 -6.16 -14.47
N VAL A 88 -10.85 -6.55 -14.26
CA VAL A 88 -11.65 -7.22 -15.28
C VAL A 88 -12.04 -6.21 -16.35
N PRO A 89 -11.83 -6.50 -17.65
CA PRO A 89 -12.25 -5.60 -18.71
C PRO A 89 -13.78 -5.66 -18.90
N ALA A 90 -14.39 -4.51 -19.11
CA ALA A 90 -15.79 -4.40 -19.57
C ALA A 90 -15.92 -4.79 -21.06
N ILE A 91 -17.14 -4.88 -21.59
CA ILE A 91 -17.42 -5.23 -22.98
C ILE A 91 -16.72 -4.30 -23.97
N ASP A 92 -16.61 -3.01 -23.63
CA ASP A 92 -15.94 -1.97 -24.44
C ASP A 92 -14.43 -1.94 -24.28
N GLY A 93 -13.87 -2.85 -23.45
CA GLY A 93 -12.46 -2.92 -23.13
C GLY A 93 -11.99 -1.96 -22.03
N SER A 94 -12.85 -1.09 -21.51
CA SER A 94 -12.51 -0.26 -20.34
C SER A 94 -12.33 -1.13 -19.09
N THR A 95 -11.45 -0.70 -18.21
CA THR A 95 -11.17 -1.45 -16.96
C THR A 95 -11.81 -0.80 -15.73
N TRP A 96 -12.36 0.40 -15.88
CA TRP A 96 -13.10 1.13 -14.87
C TRP A 96 -14.07 2.13 -15.51
N PHE A 97 -15.01 2.67 -14.72
CA PHE A 97 -15.96 3.68 -15.15
C PHE A 97 -16.37 4.60 -14.00
N TRP A 98 -16.97 5.74 -14.31
CA TRP A 98 -17.49 6.66 -13.31
C TRP A 98 -18.92 6.31 -12.91
N PHE A 99 -19.16 6.16 -11.61
CA PHE A 99 -20.49 6.08 -11.03
C PHE A 99 -20.65 7.19 -9.98
N ARG A 100 -21.52 8.16 -10.25
CA ARG A 100 -21.78 9.32 -9.36
C ARG A 100 -20.49 10.03 -8.90
N GLY A 101 -19.56 10.23 -9.81
CA GLY A 101 -18.28 10.90 -9.54
C GLY A 101 -17.25 10.04 -8.79
N ARG A 102 -17.46 8.75 -8.70
CA ARG A 102 -16.55 7.77 -8.07
C ARG A 102 -16.12 6.73 -9.10
N PRO A 103 -14.83 6.40 -9.21
CA PRO A 103 -14.39 5.29 -10.05
C PRO A 103 -14.89 3.94 -9.53
N VAL A 104 -15.29 3.08 -10.46
CA VAL A 104 -15.74 1.71 -10.20
C VAL A 104 -14.97 0.75 -11.07
N TRP A 105 -14.50 -0.35 -10.48
CA TRP A 105 -13.87 -1.44 -11.20
C TRP A 105 -14.12 -2.78 -10.53
N LEU A 106 -13.84 -3.84 -11.26
CA LEU A 106 -13.94 -5.21 -10.79
C LEU A 106 -12.57 -5.88 -10.82
N VAL A 107 -12.31 -6.74 -9.84
CA VAL A 107 -11.15 -7.65 -9.83
C VAL A 107 -11.60 -9.07 -9.49
N PRO A 108 -10.88 -10.12 -9.91
CA PRO A 108 -11.15 -11.49 -9.50
C PRO A 108 -11.10 -11.65 -7.98
N TRP A 109 -11.87 -12.56 -7.42
CA TRP A 109 -11.77 -12.94 -6.02
C TRP A 109 -10.52 -13.81 -5.79
N ALA A 110 -9.71 -13.47 -4.79
CA ALA A 110 -8.63 -14.31 -4.29
C ALA A 110 -9.00 -14.94 -2.94
N PRO A 111 -8.77 -16.25 -2.74
CA PRO A 111 -8.99 -16.88 -1.44
C PRO A 111 -7.90 -16.52 -0.44
N GLY A 112 -8.20 -16.59 0.84
CA GLY A 112 -7.23 -16.39 1.92
C GLY A 112 -7.70 -15.38 2.95
N GLY A 113 -6.80 -15.06 3.86
CA GLY A 113 -6.95 -14.05 4.88
C GLY A 113 -5.71 -13.17 4.97
N PRO A 114 -5.75 -12.10 5.77
CA PRO A 114 -4.61 -11.22 5.97
C PRO A 114 -3.35 -11.99 6.38
N ALA A 115 -2.21 -11.62 5.81
CA ALA A 115 -0.92 -12.19 6.15
C ALA A 115 -0.60 -11.94 7.64
N ARG A 116 0.30 -12.74 8.20
CA ARG A 116 0.77 -12.65 9.58
C ARG A 116 2.29 -12.56 9.59
N PRO A 117 2.92 -12.14 10.69
CA PRO A 117 4.40 -12.15 10.81
C PRO A 117 5.04 -13.50 10.47
N ALA A 118 4.33 -14.62 10.70
CA ALA A 118 4.79 -15.96 10.33
C ALA A 118 4.90 -16.17 8.81
N ASP A 119 4.15 -15.41 8.02
CA ASP A 119 4.10 -15.53 6.55
C ASP A 119 5.20 -14.69 5.86
N ARG A 120 6.11 -14.03 6.64
CA ARG A 120 7.14 -13.09 6.17
C ARG A 120 7.99 -13.59 5.00
N ARG A 121 8.33 -14.89 4.98
CA ARG A 121 9.14 -15.47 3.89
C ARG A 121 8.36 -15.49 2.57
N ALA A 122 7.07 -15.84 2.60
CA ALA A 122 6.23 -15.85 1.42
C ALA A 122 6.01 -14.43 0.89
N VAL A 123 5.77 -13.47 1.80
CA VAL A 123 5.63 -12.04 1.45
C VAL A 123 6.92 -11.49 0.85
N ALA A 124 8.07 -11.73 1.48
CA ALA A 124 9.37 -11.32 0.98
C ALA A 124 9.68 -11.90 -0.41
N THR A 125 9.28 -13.16 -0.65
CA THR A 125 9.43 -13.81 -1.97
C THR A 125 8.61 -13.08 -3.03
N VAL A 126 7.37 -12.73 -2.74
CA VAL A 126 6.52 -11.99 -3.70
C VAL A 126 7.06 -10.58 -3.92
N LEU A 127 7.51 -9.88 -2.87
CA LEU A 127 8.14 -8.57 -3.00
C LEU A 127 9.42 -8.62 -3.85
N GLY A 128 10.28 -9.63 -3.67
CA GLY A 128 11.47 -9.81 -4.49
C GLY A 128 11.17 -10.03 -5.96
N ARG A 129 10.14 -10.83 -6.26
CA ARG A 129 9.64 -11.02 -7.64
C ARG A 129 9.04 -9.74 -8.22
N LEU A 130 8.27 -9.00 -7.43
CA LEU A 130 7.71 -7.70 -7.83
C LEU A 130 8.82 -6.73 -8.24
N HIS A 131 9.82 -6.56 -7.39
CA HIS A 131 10.93 -5.65 -7.65
C HIS A 131 11.82 -6.10 -8.83
N SER A 132 11.76 -7.38 -9.19
CA SER A 132 12.49 -7.93 -10.36
C SER A 132 11.72 -7.75 -11.67
N CYS A 133 10.44 -7.38 -11.62
CA CYS A 133 9.65 -7.16 -12.83
C CYS A 133 10.21 -5.98 -13.61
N PRO A 134 10.34 -6.10 -14.95
CA PRO A 134 10.73 -4.97 -15.77
C PRO A 134 9.67 -3.86 -15.66
N ALA A 135 10.13 -2.63 -15.43
CA ALA A 135 9.26 -1.47 -15.43
C ALA A 135 8.93 -1.08 -16.89
N GLY A 136 7.82 -1.59 -17.42
CA GLY A 136 7.30 -1.18 -18.74
C GLY A 136 6.48 0.11 -18.69
N VAL A 137 6.06 0.52 -17.49
CA VAL A 137 5.29 1.76 -17.27
C VAL A 137 6.20 2.92 -16.87
N ALA A 138 5.87 4.12 -17.34
CA ALA A 138 6.51 5.35 -16.85
C ALA A 138 6.04 5.65 -15.40
N SER A 139 6.75 6.58 -14.73
CA SER A 139 6.30 7.09 -13.42
C SER A 139 4.85 7.58 -13.46
N ARG A 140 4.16 7.41 -12.34
CA ARG A 140 2.75 7.77 -12.20
C ARG A 140 2.53 9.26 -12.44
N PRO A 141 1.56 9.68 -13.25
CA PRO A 141 1.25 11.08 -13.47
C PRO A 141 0.84 11.78 -12.18
N HIS A 142 1.35 12.99 -11.97
CA HIS A 142 0.99 13.85 -10.84
C HIS A 142 1.19 13.26 -9.43
N HIS A 143 1.88 12.13 -9.32
CA HIS A 143 2.18 11.50 -8.04
C HIS A 143 3.58 11.93 -7.55
N ALA A 144 3.65 12.45 -6.34
CA ALA A 144 4.93 12.73 -5.70
C ALA A 144 5.36 11.50 -4.88
N ARG A 145 6.61 11.10 -5.04
CA ARG A 145 7.20 10.02 -4.23
C ARG A 145 6.97 10.28 -2.74
N LEU A 146 6.65 9.24 -1.97
CA LEU A 146 6.29 9.38 -0.55
C LEU A 146 7.31 10.15 0.27
N LEU A 147 8.60 9.89 0.05
CA LEU A 147 9.70 10.59 0.73
C LEU A 147 9.84 12.06 0.31
N HIS A 148 9.25 12.48 -0.80
CA HIS A 148 9.31 13.84 -1.34
C HIS A 148 8.03 14.64 -1.10
N LEU A 149 7.03 14.04 -0.44
CA LEU A 149 5.80 14.75 -0.09
C LEU A 149 6.10 15.92 0.87
N PRO A 150 5.45 17.08 0.66
CA PRO A 150 5.60 18.20 1.57
C PRO A 150 5.04 17.81 2.96
N LEU A 151 5.92 17.84 3.96
CA LEU A 151 5.52 17.56 5.34
C LEU A 151 4.73 18.75 5.92
N PRO A 152 3.62 18.50 6.63
CA PRO A 152 2.87 19.59 7.27
C PRO A 152 3.75 20.35 8.27
N PRO A 153 3.56 21.68 8.42
CA PRO A 153 4.29 22.45 9.44
C PRO A 153 4.03 21.90 10.85
N VAL A 154 5.06 21.83 11.69
CA VAL A 154 4.94 21.34 13.09
C VAL A 154 3.83 22.06 13.88
N ARG A 155 3.62 23.36 13.63
CA ARG A 155 2.55 24.16 14.25
C ARG A 155 1.11 23.73 13.88
N GLN A 156 0.95 22.88 12.88
CA GLN A 156 -0.34 22.35 12.42
C GLN A 156 -0.56 20.90 12.86
N LEU A 157 0.39 20.36 13.66
CA LEU A 157 0.24 19.01 14.16
C LEU A 157 -0.90 18.93 15.19
N PRO A 158 -1.58 17.80 15.24
CA PRO A 158 -2.59 17.53 16.27
C PRO A 158 -2.10 17.72 17.68
N THR A 159 -2.98 18.15 18.60
CA THR A 159 -2.66 18.40 19.99
C THR A 159 -2.08 17.18 20.72
N ALA A 160 -2.53 15.97 20.33
CA ALA A 160 -2.01 14.71 20.83
C ALA A 160 -0.50 14.52 20.62
N LEU A 161 0.08 15.22 19.63
CA LEU A 161 1.52 15.19 19.34
C LEU A 161 2.32 16.27 20.05
N ALA A 162 1.70 17.15 20.84
CA ALA A 162 2.40 18.21 21.55
C ALA A 162 3.60 17.72 22.40
N PRO A 163 3.52 16.59 23.13
CA PRO A 163 4.65 16.04 23.89
C PRO A 163 5.82 15.58 22.99
N TRP A 164 5.58 15.35 21.70
CA TRP A 164 6.53 14.80 20.75
C TRP A 164 7.11 15.85 19.78
N GLN A 165 6.77 17.13 19.94
CA GLN A 165 7.13 18.18 18.96
C GLN A 165 8.64 18.25 18.69
N THR A 166 9.48 18.15 19.71
CA THR A 166 10.94 18.16 19.55
C THR A 166 11.40 16.94 18.75
N ALA A 167 11.00 15.74 19.17
CA ALA A 167 11.37 14.50 18.49
C ALA A 167 10.90 14.48 17.02
N ILE A 168 9.70 15.00 16.74
CA ILE A 168 9.19 15.15 15.37
C ILE A 168 10.01 16.17 14.58
N GLY A 169 10.40 17.30 15.20
CA GLY A 169 11.25 18.32 14.57
C GLY A 169 12.61 17.76 14.18
N ASP A 170 13.26 17.05 15.08
CA ASP A 170 14.55 16.38 14.86
C ASP A 170 14.43 15.30 13.78
N GLY A 171 13.41 14.46 13.86
CA GLY A 171 13.14 13.42 12.87
C GLY A 171 12.89 13.98 11.46
N ARG A 172 12.23 15.14 11.34
CA ARG A 172 12.05 15.83 10.05
C ARG A 172 13.36 16.33 9.46
N ALA A 173 14.24 16.88 10.30
CA ALA A 173 15.56 17.32 9.86
C ALA A 173 16.40 16.12 9.41
N GLU A 174 16.35 15.02 10.15
CA GLU A 174 16.98 13.76 9.81
C GLU A 174 16.45 13.20 8.48
N LEU A 175 15.12 13.11 8.30
CA LEU A 175 14.50 12.67 7.06
C LEU A 175 14.95 13.52 5.87
N THR A 176 14.95 14.85 6.02
CA THR A 176 15.40 15.74 4.95
C THR A 176 16.86 15.49 4.58
N SER A 177 17.71 15.26 5.58
CA SER A 177 19.14 14.96 5.37
C SER A 177 19.34 13.59 4.72
N LEU A 178 18.59 12.59 5.16
CA LEU A 178 18.58 11.23 4.60
C LEU A 178 18.22 11.25 3.11
N VAL A 179 17.09 11.89 2.75
CA VAL A 179 16.65 11.97 1.34
C VAL A 179 17.73 12.63 0.47
N ARG A 180 18.28 13.78 0.90
CA ARG A 180 19.34 14.47 0.14
C ARG A 180 20.59 13.62 -0.02
N TRP A 181 20.96 12.86 1.00
CA TRP A 181 22.12 11.97 0.96
C TRP A 181 21.86 10.79 0.01
N LEU A 182 20.68 10.16 0.07
CA LEU A 182 20.28 9.10 -0.83
C LEU A 182 20.33 9.54 -2.30
N GLU A 183 19.82 10.73 -2.60
CA GLU A 183 19.80 11.28 -3.96
C GLU A 183 21.20 11.54 -4.53
N ARG A 184 22.13 12.00 -3.70
CA ARG A 184 23.44 12.44 -4.15
C ARG A 184 24.48 11.34 -4.13
N GLU A 185 24.52 10.58 -3.04
CA GLU A 185 25.64 9.69 -2.70
C GLU A 185 25.30 8.21 -3.00
N ARG A 186 24.14 7.74 -2.57
CA ARG A 186 23.79 6.32 -2.62
C ARG A 186 23.09 5.94 -3.91
N ARG A 187 22.19 6.78 -4.42
CA ARG A 187 21.41 6.56 -5.64
C ARG A 187 20.80 5.15 -5.68
N PRO A 188 19.89 4.82 -4.74
CA PRO A 188 19.37 3.47 -4.63
C PRO A 188 18.72 2.95 -5.92
N VAL A 189 18.64 1.64 -6.04
CA VAL A 189 17.96 0.99 -7.17
C VAL A 189 16.52 1.46 -7.26
N THR A 190 16.12 1.91 -8.45
CA THR A 190 14.78 2.42 -8.76
C THR A 190 14.04 1.42 -9.63
N GLY A 191 12.80 1.15 -9.31
CA GLY A 191 11.93 0.25 -10.06
C GLY A 191 10.50 0.32 -9.54
N ILE A 192 9.68 -0.64 -9.92
CA ILE A 192 8.30 -0.75 -9.44
C ILE A 192 8.33 -0.98 -7.93
N THR A 193 7.52 -0.20 -7.20
CA THR A 193 7.29 -0.33 -5.77
C THR A 193 5.79 -0.39 -5.48
N HIS A 194 5.41 -1.07 -4.42
CA HIS A 194 4.03 -1.07 -3.93
C HIS A 194 3.80 0.03 -2.89
N ASN A 195 4.80 0.28 -2.05
CA ASN A 195 4.85 1.28 -0.98
C ASN A 195 3.89 1.08 0.20
N ASP A 196 3.04 0.06 0.17
CA ASP A 196 2.07 -0.21 1.25
C ASP A 196 1.85 -1.72 1.49
N ILE A 197 2.93 -2.53 1.44
CA ILE A 197 2.85 -3.96 1.80
C ILE A 197 2.86 -4.10 3.32
N PHE A 198 1.70 -4.47 3.86
CA PHE A 198 1.53 -4.80 5.27
C PHE A 198 0.51 -5.95 5.41
N PRO A 199 0.33 -6.55 6.61
CA PRO A 199 -0.57 -7.70 6.78
C PRO A 199 -1.97 -7.57 6.17
N GLY A 200 -2.55 -6.37 6.19
CA GLY A 200 -3.89 -6.11 5.65
C GLY A 200 -3.98 -6.15 4.13
N ASN A 201 -2.88 -5.84 3.43
CA ASN A 201 -2.82 -5.75 1.97
C ASN A 201 -2.26 -7.02 1.30
N VAL A 202 -1.98 -8.08 2.06
CA VAL A 202 -1.49 -9.35 1.51
C VAL A 202 -2.40 -10.48 1.96
N LEU A 203 -3.01 -11.20 1.00
CA LEU A 203 -3.80 -12.38 1.30
C LEU A 203 -2.94 -13.64 1.25
N VAL A 204 -3.09 -14.49 2.28
CA VAL A 204 -2.38 -15.77 2.37
C VAL A 204 -3.37 -16.90 2.54
N HIS A 205 -3.20 -17.97 1.75
CA HIS A 205 -3.95 -19.20 1.83
C HIS A 205 -3.00 -20.40 1.83
N HIS A 206 -3.10 -21.26 2.84
CA HIS A 206 -2.21 -22.41 3.02
C HIS A 206 -0.71 -22.07 2.95
N GLY A 207 -0.31 -20.93 3.53
CA GLY A 207 1.08 -20.48 3.58
C GLY A 207 1.63 -19.88 2.27
N GLN A 208 0.77 -19.70 1.27
CA GLN A 208 1.12 -19.05 0.00
C GLN A 208 0.39 -17.72 -0.13
N VAL A 209 1.07 -16.71 -0.63
CA VAL A 209 0.43 -15.44 -1.00
C VAL A 209 -0.48 -15.70 -2.21
N THR A 210 -1.72 -15.28 -2.09
CA THR A 210 -2.74 -15.43 -3.16
C THR A 210 -3.12 -14.11 -3.80
N ALA A 211 -2.91 -13.00 -3.09
CA ALA A 211 -3.07 -11.67 -3.65
C ALA A 211 -2.26 -10.62 -2.89
N VAL A 212 -1.80 -9.61 -3.62
CA VAL A 212 -1.34 -8.32 -3.11
C VAL A 212 -2.39 -7.30 -3.51
N LEU A 213 -2.91 -6.57 -2.52
CA LEU A 213 -4.05 -5.66 -2.63
C LEU A 213 -3.60 -4.21 -2.43
N ASP A 214 -4.44 -3.27 -2.86
CA ASP A 214 -4.31 -1.83 -2.58
C ASP A 214 -3.05 -1.20 -3.17
N TRP A 215 -3.08 -1.00 -4.49
CA TRP A 215 -1.97 -0.49 -5.30
C TRP A 215 -1.97 1.04 -5.44
N GLU A 216 -2.77 1.74 -4.63
CA GLU A 216 -2.93 3.19 -4.78
C GLU A 216 -1.67 4.00 -4.46
N GLU A 217 -0.75 3.45 -3.68
CA GLU A 217 0.56 4.05 -3.37
C GLU A 217 1.70 3.53 -4.30
N ALA A 218 1.37 2.65 -5.25
CA ALA A 218 2.37 2.11 -6.17
C ALA A 218 2.99 3.20 -7.04
N GLU A 219 4.31 3.08 -7.30
CA GLU A 219 5.10 4.07 -8.04
C GLU A 219 6.37 3.45 -8.64
N ILE A 220 7.09 4.20 -9.46
CA ILE A 220 8.49 3.93 -9.81
C ILE A 220 9.37 4.72 -8.84
N ASP A 221 9.89 4.05 -7.83
CA ASP A 221 10.63 4.67 -6.73
C ASP A 221 11.81 3.82 -6.26
N TRP A 222 12.50 4.22 -5.19
CA TRP A 222 13.57 3.46 -4.56
C TRP A 222 13.06 2.16 -3.96
N GLN A 223 13.51 1.05 -4.50
CA GLN A 223 13.05 -0.28 -4.05
C GLN A 223 13.50 -0.62 -2.63
N VAL A 224 14.59 -0.05 -2.14
CA VAL A 224 15.00 -0.17 -0.73
C VAL A 224 14.02 0.51 0.21
N TRP A 225 13.34 1.58 -0.23
CA TRP A 225 12.26 2.21 0.54
C TRP A 225 11.06 1.27 0.73
N ASP A 226 10.60 0.65 -0.35
CA ASP A 226 9.50 -0.31 -0.30
C ASP A 226 9.88 -1.56 0.49
N LEU A 227 11.11 -2.07 0.32
CA LEU A 227 11.65 -3.18 1.09
C LEU A 227 11.64 -2.88 2.60
N ALA A 228 12.15 -1.72 3.03
CA ALA A 228 12.18 -1.32 4.43
C ALA A 228 10.77 -1.14 5.01
N SER A 229 9.87 -0.49 4.25
CA SER A 229 8.47 -0.28 4.64
C SER A 229 7.72 -1.59 4.81
N SER A 230 7.94 -2.54 3.90
CA SER A 230 7.32 -3.87 3.92
C SER A 230 7.90 -4.78 5.00
N LEU A 231 9.19 -4.63 5.34
CA LEU A 231 9.86 -5.46 6.33
C LEU A 231 9.36 -5.19 7.74
N TRP A 232 9.15 -3.92 8.11
CA TRP A 232 8.75 -3.53 9.47
C TRP A 232 7.51 -4.29 9.99
N PRO A 233 6.34 -4.30 9.31
CA PRO A 233 5.14 -4.93 9.84
C PRO A 233 5.23 -6.47 9.99
N PHE A 234 6.22 -7.11 9.36
CA PHE A 234 6.43 -8.56 9.44
C PHE A 234 7.58 -8.98 10.35
N CYS A 235 8.45 -8.05 10.71
CA CYS A 235 9.67 -8.35 11.49
C CYS A 235 9.75 -7.58 12.81
N ALA A 236 8.83 -6.64 13.08
CA ALA A 236 8.80 -5.94 14.34
C ALA A 236 8.21 -6.79 15.48
N GLN A 237 8.80 -6.67 16.67
CA GLN A 237 8.27 -7.16 17.93
C GLN A 237 8.08 -5.98 18.90
N GLY A 238 6.84 -5.46 18.96
CA GLY A 238 6.55 -4.21 19.66
C GLY A 238 7.26 -3.02 18.99
N GLU A 239 8.11 -2.32 19.73
CA GLU A 239 8.85 -1.14 19.27
C GLU A 239 10.25 -1.46 18.71
N ARG A 240 10.59 -2.74 18.55
CA ARG A 240 11.93 -3.21 18.14
C ARG A 240 11.85 -4.06 16.88
N LEU A 241 12.91 -4.03 16.11
CA LEU A 241 13.10 -4.94 14.99
C LEU A 241 13.71 -6.25 15.52
N ASP A 242 13.20 -7.38 15.04
CA ASP A 242 13.75 -8.71 15.29
C ASP A 242 14.80 -9.02 14.21
N ASP A 243 16.06 -9.06 14.59
CA ASP A 243 17.19 -9.26 13.67
C ASP A 243 17.12 -10.61 12.93
N GLN A 244 16.63 -11.67 13.60
CA GLN A 244 16.46 -12.96 12.95
C GLN A 244 15.35 -12.90 11.90
N ALA A 245 14.20 -12.33 12.26
CA ALA A 245 13.08 -12.17 11.34
C ALA A 245 13.46 -11.30 10.15
N MET A 246 14.21 -10.21 10.37
CA MET A 246 14.76 -9.36 9.33
C MET A 246 15.69 -10.15 8.39
N GLY A 247 16.64 -10.91 8.95
CA GLY A 247 17.54 -11.75 8.16
C GLY A 247 16.81 -12.77 7.30
N GLU A 248 15.75 -13.41 7.84
CA GLU A 248 14.90 -14.34 7.09
C GLU A 248 14.13 -13.65 5.94
N PHE A 249 13.61 -12.44 6.19
CA PHE A 249 12.91 -11.63 5.17
C PHE A 249 13.86 -11.26 4.03
N LEU A 250 15.02 -10.67 4.35
CA LEU A 250 16.01 -10.24 3.37
C LEU A 250 16.56 -11.42 2.55
N ALA A 251 16.82 -12.56 3.20
CA ALA A 251 17.27 -13.76 2.51
C ALA A 251 16.22 -14.27 1.51
N ALA A 252 14.95 -14.32 1.90
CA ALA A 252 13.86 -14.75 1.02
C ALA A 252 13.64 -13.77 -0.15
N TYR A 253 13.69 -12.47 0.11
CA TYR A 253 13.61 -11.40 -0.89
C TYR A 253 14.69 -11.56 -1.98
N ARG A 254 15.95 -11.71 -1.57
CA ARG A 254 17.07 -11.87 -2.50
C ARG A 254 17.06 -13.20 -3.25
N ALA A 255 16.69 -14.30 -2.57
CA ALA A 255 16.53 -15.59 -3.20
C ALA A 255 15.47 -15.58 -4.32
N ALA A 256 14.49 -14.70 -4.23
CA ALA A 256 13.46 -14.49 -5.24
C ALA A 256 13.87 -13.50 -6.36
N GLY A 257 15.12 -13.02 -6.36
CA GLY A 257 15.63 -12.10 -7.36
C GLY A 257 15.50 -10.62 -7.00
N GLY A 258 15.10 -10.28 -5.76
CA GLY A 258 15.01 -8.89 -5.33
C GLY A 258 16.31 -8.13 -5.55
N PRO A 259 16.29 -6.99 -6.26
CA PRO A 259 17.50 -6.32 -6.74
C PRO A 259 18.21 -5.44 -5.72
N VAL A 260 17.60 -5.16 -4.55
CA VAL A 260 18.25 -4.38 -3.48
C VAL A 260 19.46 -5.14 -2.95
N PRO A 261 20.69 -4.61 -3.16
CA PRO A 261 21.89 -5.32 -2.83
C PRO A 261 22.18 -5.30 -1.31
N PRO A 262 23.03 -6.23 -0.80
CA PRO A 262 23.37 -6.29 0.62
C PRO A 262 24.05 -5.05 1.20
N ASP A 263 24.75 -4.27 0.38
CA ASP A 263 25.40 -3.01 0.79
C ASP A 263 24.40 -1.85 1.02
N GLU A 264 23.11 -2.08 0.73
CA GLU A 264 22.02 -1.18 1.10
C GLU A 264 21.31 -1.59 2.40
N ASP A 265 21.74 -2.65 3.10
CA ASP A 265 21.11 -3.09 4.36
C ASP A 265 21.24 -2.07 5.49
N ASP A 266 22.28 -1.24 5.47
CA ASP A 266 22.47 -0.11 6.39
C ASP A 266 21.38 0.98 6.25
N LEU A 267 20.64 0.99 5.12
CA LEU A 267 19.53 1.91 4.88
C LEU A 267 18.20 1.43 5.49
N ILE A 268 18.06 0.15 5.80
CA ILE A 268 16.78 -0.43 6.23
C ILE A 268 16.25 0.27 7.48
N VAL A 269 17.04 0.34 8.56
CA VAL A 269 16.58 0.97 9.82
C VAL A 269 16.31 2.46 9.66
N PRO A 270 17.19 3.28 9.04
CA PRO A 270 16.87 4.67 8.74
C PRO A 270 15.58 4.88 7.94
N LEU A 271 15.31 4.01 6.95
CA LEU A 271 14.11 4.10 6.14
C LEU A 271 12.85 3.64 6.88
N ILE A 272 12.93 2.60 7.72
CA ILE A 272 11.83 2.24 8.64
C ILE A 272 11.48 3.43 9.54
N ARG A 273 12.47 4.09 10.13
CA ARG A 273 12.24 5.28 10.96
C ARG A 273 11.57 6.40 10.17
N ALA A 274 12.01 6.63 8.94
CA ALA A 274 11.39 7.59 8.04
C ALA A 274 9.91 7.26 7.77
N ARG A 275 9.59 5.99 7.50
CA ARG A 275 8.21 5.52 7.28
C ARG A 275 7.34 5.76 8.50
N LEU A 276 7.78 5.34 9.69
CA LEU A 276 7.05 5.52 10.94
C LEU A 276 6.74 6.99 11.22
N LEU A 277 7.70 7.89 10.97
CA LEU A 277 7.50 9.33 11.12
C LEU A 277 6.50 9.87 10.08
N LEU A 278 6.61 9.45 8.82
CA LEU A 278 5.70 9.90 7.76
C LEU A 278 4.26 9.50 8.03
N GLU A 279 4.00 8.30 8.51
CA GLU A 279 2.66 7.85 8.89
C GLU A 279 2.03 8.73 9.97
N VAL A 280 2.83 9.12 10.99
CA VAL A 280 2.37 10.05 12.03
C VAL A 280 2.06 11.43 11.44
N LEU A 281 2.92 11.95 10.58
CA LEU A 281 2.75 13.28 9.98
C LEU A 281 1.61 13.35 8.96
N ARG A 282 1.20 12.24 8.41
CA ARG A 282 0.06 12.11 7.49
C ARG A 282 -1.28 11.90 8.21
N ALA A 283 -1.27 11.67 9.52
CA ALA A 283 -2.50 11.53 10.31
C ALA A 283 -3.33 12.82 10.24
N PRO A 284 -4.60 12.77 9.80
CA PRO A 284 -5.30 13.97 9.33
C PRO A 284 -5.83 14.89 10.44
N THR A 285 -6.13 14.38 11.64
CA THR A 285 -6.75 15.18 12.72
C THR A 285 -6.56 14.56 14.11
N ASP A 286 -6.79 15.36 15.18
CA ASP A 286 -6.83 14.91 16.58
C ASP A 286 -7.89 13.82 16.88
N ARG A 287 -8.80 13.58 15.97
CA ARG A 287 -9.91 12.61 16.12
C ARG A 287 -9.68 11.33 15.30
N ASP A 288 -8.49 11.13 14.78
CA ASP A 288 -8.18 9.89 14.05
C ASP A 288 -8.27 8.69 15.02
N PRO A 289 -9.11 7.68 14.75
CA PRO A 289 -9.23 6.50 15.61
C PRO A 289 -7.93 5.67 15.71
N ARG A 290 -6.94 5.96 14.88
CA ARG A 290 -5.64 5.28 14.82
C ARG A 290 -4.56 5.93 15.69
N TRP A 291 -4.89 6.90 16.56
CA TRP A 291 -3.89 7.60 17.38
C TRP A 291 -3.04 6.67 18.24
N ASP A 292 -3.60 5.57 18.76
CA ASP A 292 -2.80 4.60 19.51
C ASP A 292 -1.72 3.95 18.63
N HIS A 293 -2.03 3.67 17.37
CA HIS A 293 -1.07 3.19 16.38
C HIS A 293 -0.02 4.26 16.05
N GLN A 294 -0.42 5.51 15.85
CA GLN A 294 0.49 6.62 15.56
C GLN A 294 1.47 6.88 16.72
N LEU A 295 0.99 6.82 17.96
CA LEU A 295 1.84 6.92 19.14
C LEU A 295 2.79 5.73 19.28
N ALA A 296 2.36 4.52 18.91
CA ALA A 296 3.25 3.36 18.85
C ALA A 296 4.36 3.55 17.80
N ASN A 297 4.04 4.10 16.62
CA ASN A 297 5.02 4.44 15.59
C ASN A 297 6.06 5.46 16.10
N LEU A 298 5.65 6.49 16.84
CA LEU A 298 6.58 7.47 17.43
C LEU A 298 7.53 6.82 18.46
N ARG A 299 7.00 5.93 19.31
CA ARG A 299 7.83 5.19 20.28
C ARG A 299 8.82 4.28 19.58
N ALA A 300 8.37 3.55 18.56
CA ALA A 300 9.23 2.71 17.74
C ALA A 300 10.33 3.53 17.03
N HIS A 301 9.97 4.67 16.43
CA HIS A 301 10.92 5.60 15.83
C HIS A 301 12.00 6.03 16.84
N ALA A 302 11.62 6.38 18.06
CA ALA A 302 12.56 6.78 19.12
C ALA A 302 13.45 5.60 19.58
N THR A 303 12.87 4.41 19.72
CA THR A 303 13.59 3.18 20.13
C THR A 303 14.65 2.78 19.11
N LEU A 304 14.32 2.83 17.82
CA LEU A 304 15.26 2.54 16.72
C LEU A 304 16.38 3.59 16.60
N SER A 305 16.20 4.81 17.16
CA SER A 305 17.25 5.83 17.22
C SER A 305 18.31 5.54 18.27
N ALA A 306 17.94 4.85 19.35
CA ALA A 306 18.82 4.61 20.50
C ALA A 306 19.69 3.35 20.35
N GLY A 307 19.49 2.58 19.31
CA GLY A 307 20.19 1.30 19.06
C GLY A 307 21.25 1.35 17.95
N GLY A 308 21.53 2.54 17.38
CA GLY A 308 22.52 2.75 16.32
C GLY A 308 23.84 3.27 16.84
#